data_de2682c5ffa8f00dba08d53ef198f60d
#
_entry.id   de2682c5ffa8f00dba08d53ef198f60d
#
_cell.length_a   1.000
_cell.length_b   1.000
_cell.length_c   1.000
_cell.angle_alpha   90.00
_cell.angle_beta   90.00
_cell.angle_gamma   90.00
#
_symmetry.space_group_name_H-M   'P 1'
#
loop_
_entity.id
_entity.type
_entity.pdbx_description
1 polymer ?
#
loop_
_entity_poly.entity_id
_entity_poly.type
_entity_poly.pdbx_seq_one_letter_code
_entity_poly.pdbx_strand_id
1 'polypeptide(L)'
;LSKNLQTLNAKINALSVNIAQKKGIRERIEQQCSSLKLKIDTENDNARTKKDAHLLLLAFISQRREAAIESIENTATYALKAVCGDDYQVHFLRNEDKKNSAAFKMEIGIESNFDDSKVTTGLKDERGGGVVETCSFGLRIAALEWLGYDGPLILDEAYKSVSSDDKIVNVAKLLKMYVESSKRQIIFATHKADVFEEYADHVIYVTKENGNSKVS
;
A
#
# COMPACT_ATOMS: atom_id res chain seq x y z
N LEU A 1 -19.41 94.65 -1.12
CA LEU A 1 -19.94 93.66 -2.07
C LEU A 1 -18.82 92.89 -2.78
N SER A 2 -17.75 93.50 -3.24
CA SER A 2 -16.65 92.86 -3.97
C SER A 2 -15.85 91.81 -3.14
N LYS A 3 -15.53 92.08 -1.87
CA LYS A 3 -14.81 91.18 -0.98
C LYS A 3 -15.59 89.89 -0.66
N ASN A 4 -16.88 89.95 -0.49
CA ASN A 4 -17.76 88.82 -0.25
C ASN A 4 -17.85 87.88 -1.45
N LEU A 5 -17.88 88.42 -2.65
CA LEU A 5 -17.87 87.67 -3.90
C LEU A 5 -16.54 86.93 -4.12
N GLN A 6 -15.41 87.56 -3.83
CA GLN A 6 -14.10 86.93 -3.91
C GLN A 6 -13.96 85.79 -2.89
N THR A 7 -14.44 85.97 -1.68
CA THR A 7 -14.44 84.94 -0.66
C THR A 7 -15.33 83.72 -0.99
N LEU A 8 -16.48 83.96 -1.62
CA LEU A 8 -17.39 82.96 -2.09
C LEU A 8 -16.79 82.14 -3.24
N ASN A 9 -16.18 82.82 -4.21
CA ASN A 9 -15.48 82.11 -5.30
C ASN A 9 -14.32 81.26 -4.83
N ALA A 10 -13.54 81.76 -3.86
CA ALA A 10 -12.47 80.94 -3.26
C ALA A 10 -13.00 79.64 -2.56
N LYS A 11 -14.13 79.79 -1.87
CA LYS A 11 -14.78 78.57 -1.24
C LYS A 11 -15.33 77.60 -2.29
N ILE A 12 -15.93 78.11 -3.37
CA ILE A 12 -16.43 77.27 -4.47
C ILE A 12 -15.28 76.52 -5.13
N ASN A 13 -14.17 77.21 -5.42
CA ASN A 13 -12.99 76.56 -6.00
C ASN A 13 -12.39 75.53 -5.07
N ALA A 14 -12.27 75.78 -3.75
CA ALA A 14 -11.79 74.82 -2.75
C ALA A 14 -12.70 73.56 -2.65
N LEU A 15 -14.00 73.74 -2.69
CA LEU A 15 -15.00 72.69 -2.73
C LEU A 15 -14.89 71.80 -4.00
N SER A 16 -14.73 72.48 -5.14
CA SER A 16 -14.56 71.79 -6.46
C SER A 16 -13.31 70.91 -6.47
N VAL A 17 -12.20 71.42 -5.97
CA VAL A 17 -10.95 70.60 -5.82
C VAL A 17 -11.14 69.44 -4.87
N ASN A 18 -11.79 69.64 -3.72
CA ASN A 18 -12.09 68.60 -2.78
C ASN A 18 -12.99 67.49 -3.36
N ILE A 19 -14.00 67.84 -4.11
CA ILE A 19 -14.90 66.94 -4.84
C ILE A 19 -14.11 66.13 -5.88
N ALA A 20 -13.26 66.78 -6.67
CA ALA A 20 -12.43 66.06 -7.64
C ALA A 20 -11.48 65.11 -7.04
N GLN A 21 -10.83 65.47 -5.91
CA GLN A 21 -9.96 64.58 -5.15
C GLN A 21 -10.73 63.34 -4.61
N LYS A 22 -11.89 63.56 -4.00
CA LYS A 22 -12.74 62.48 -3.48
C LYS A 22 -13.24 61.56 -4.59
N LYS A 23 -13.61 62.10 -5.75
CA LYS A 23 -13.98 61.29 -6.92
C LYS A 23 -12.81 60.39 -7.38
N GLY A 24 -11.61 60.94 -7.51
CA GLY A 24 -10.43 60.17 -7.91
C GLY A 24 -10.05 59.06 -6.89
N ILE A 25 -10.21 59.33 -5.58
CA ILE A 25 -10.01 58.31 -4.54
C ILE A 25 -11.07 57.21 -4.66
N ARG A 26 -12.32 57.57 -4.86
CA ARG A 26 -13.41 56.61 -5.04
C ARG A 26 -13.17 55.69 -6.24
N GLU A 27 -12.84 56.25 -7.39
CA GLU A 27 -12.57 55.52 -8.62
C GLU A 27 -11.40 54.50 -8.41
N ARG A 28 -10.34 54.94 -7.72
CA ARG A 28 -9.21 54.04 -7.38
C ARG A 28 -9.63 52.88 -6.48
N ILE A 29 -10.46 53.18 -5.47
CA ILE A 29 -10.98 52.12 -4.56
C ILE A 29 -11.87 51.17 -5.33
N GLU A 30 -12.75 51.64 -6.19
CA GLU A 30 -13.63 50.82 -7.01
C GLU A 30 -12.80 49.88 -7.94
N GLN A 31 -11.74 50.40 -8.56
CA GLN A 31 -10.81 49.59 -9.37
C GLN A 31 -10.08 48.55 -8.53
N GLN A 32 -9.60 48.91 -7.33
CA GLN A 32 -8.96 47.95 -6.41
C GLN A 32 -9.93 46.86 -5.94
N CYS A 33 -11.15 47.22 -5.60
CA CYS A 33 -12.18 46.25 -5.24
C CYS A 33 -12.48 45.26 -6.37
N SER A 34 -12.59 45.75 -7.60
CA SER A 34 -12.84 44.89 -8.77
C SER A 34 -11.66 43.93 -9.03
N SER A 35 -10.43 44.41 -8.92
CA SER A 35 -9.23 43.61 -9.06
C SER A 35 -9.12 42.52 -7.97
N LEU A 36 -9.43 42.88 -6.72
CA LEU A 36 -9.42 41.93 -5.59
C LEU A 36 -10.51 40.88 -5.74
N LYS A 37 -11.71 41.22 -6.17
CA LYS A 37 -12.78 40.27 -6.46
C LYS A 37 -12.33 39.23 -7.49
N LEU A 38 -11.74 39.65 -8.59
CA LEU A 38 -11.25 38.76 -9.64
C LEU A 38 -10.18 37.82 -9.10
N LYS A 39 -9.26 38.29 -8.24
CA LYS A 39 -8.25 37.45 -7.60
C LYS A 39 -8.88 36.43 -6.67
N ILE A 40 -9.88 36.83 -5.87
CA ILE A 40 -10.60 35.91 -4.97
C ILE A 40 -11.29 34.78 -5.77
N ASP A 41 -11.96 35.14 -6.86
CA ASP A 41 -12.65 34.15 -7.72
C ASP A 41 -11.63 33.18 -8.32
N THR A 42 -10.50 33.66 -8.84
CA THR A 42 -9.43 32.82 -9.38
C THR A 42 -8.84 31.89 -8.33
N GLU A 43 -8.58 32.37 -7.11
CA GLU A 43 -8.04 31.55 -6.03
C GLU A 43 -9.05 30.52 -5.52
N ASN A 44 -10.33 30.85 -5.49
CA ASN A 44 -11.39 29.90 -5.15
C ASN A 44 -11.48 28.77 -6.19
N ASP A 45 -11.41 29.08 -7.48
CA ASP A 45 -11.40 28.06 -8.54
C ASP A 45 -10.16 27.17 -8.46
N ASN A 46 -9.00 27.76 -8.21
CA ASN A 46 -7.74 27.01 -7.98
C ASN A 46 -7.85 26.08 -6.75
N ALA A 47 -8.41 26.58 -5.66
CA ALA A 47 -8.60 25.79 -4.44
C ALA A 47 -9.57 24.62 -4.68
N ARG A 48 -10.65 24.85 -5.43
CA ARG A 48 -11.60 23.80 -5.81
C ARG A 48 -10.93 22.74 -6.67
N THR A 49 -10.20 23.12 -7.70
CA THR A 49 -9.49 22.20 -8.59
C THR A 49 -8.48 21.34 -7.82
N LYS A 50 -7.70 21.95 -6.90
CA LYS A 50 -6.75 21.22 -6.04
C LYS A 50 -7.46 20.22 -5.13
N LYS A 51 -8.61 20.60 -4.56
CA LYS A 51 -9.41 19.70 -3.72
C LYS A 51 -9.95 18.50 -4.51
N ASP A 52 -10.46 18.74 -5.70
CA ASP A 52 -11.00 17.69 -6.56
C ASP A 52 -9.89 16.71 -7.00
N ALA A 53 -8.73 17.25 -7.40
CA ALA A 53 -7.55 16.43 -7.71
C ALA A 53 -7.07 15.58 -6.50
N HIS A 54 -7.10 16.16 -5.31
CA HIS A 54 -6.75 15.42 -4.08
C HIS A 54 -7.73 14.27 -3.80
N LEU A 55 -9.02 14.50 -3.95
CA LEU A 55 -10.04 13.47 -3.77
C LEU A 55 -9.90 12.33 -4.79
N LEU A 56 -9.62 12.66 -6.05
CA LEU A 56 -9.35 11.65 -7.09
C LEU A 56 -8.11 10.82 -6.77
N LEU A 57 -7.02 11.45 -6.32
CA LEU A 57 -5.81 10.74 -5.89
C LEU A 57 -6.08 9.80 -4.71
N LEU A 58 -6.82 10.24 -3.71
CA LEU A 58 -7.20 9.40 -2.58
C LEU A 58 -8.03 8.19 -3.01
N ALA A 59 -9.00 8.39 -3.90
CA ALA A 59 -9.83 7.30 -4.44
C ALA A 59 -8.97 6.29 -5.22
N PHE A 60 -8.06 6.76 -6.07
CA PHE A 60 -7.16 5.93 -6.83
C PHE A 60 -6.21 5.11 -5.92
N ILE A 61 -5.61 5.75 -4.91
CA ILE A 61 -4.74 5.08 -3.94
C ILE A 61 -5.51 4.01 -3.16
N SER A 62 -6.75 4.31 -2.74
CA SER A 62 -7.60 3.34 -2.03
C SER A 62 -7.91 2.13 -2.90
N GLN A 63 -8.32 2.33 -4.14
CA GLN A 63 -8.62 1.25 -5.09
C GLN A 63 -7.39 0.37 -5.35
N ARG A 64 -6.22 0.98 -5.58
CA ARG A 64 -4.98 0.23 -5.80
C ARG A 64 -4.57 -0.58 -4.58
N ARG A 65 -4.75 -0.02 -3.39
CA ARG A 65 -4.47 -0.71 -2.13
C ARG A 65 -5.37 -1.92 -1.94
N GLU A 66 -6.66 -1.78 -2.17
CA GLU A 66 -7.61 -2.88 -2.03
C GLU A 66 -7.30 -4.02 -3.01
N ALA A 67 -7.02 -3.71 -4.26
CA ALA A 67 -6.60 -4.70 -5.24
C ALA A 67 -5.30 -5.42 -4.85
N ALA A 68 -4.34 -4.70 -4.26
CA ALA A 68 -3.11 -5.29 -3.75
C ALA A 68 -3.38 -6.25 -2.59
N ILE A 69 -4.18 -5.84 -1.62
CA ILE A 69 -4.56 -6.66 -0.46
C ILE A 69 -5.24 -7.95 -0.93
N GLU A 70 -6.24 -7.84 -1.78
CA GLU A 70 -6.96 -8.98 -2.34
C GLU A 70 -6.02 -9.95 -3.08
N SER A 71 -5.12 -9.44 -3.91
CA SER A 71 -4.13 -10.25 -4.62
C SER A 71 -3.20 -11.00 -3.65
N ILE A 72 -2.75 -10.34 -2.58
CA ILE A 72 -1.88 -10.94 -1.57
C ILE A 72 -2.63 -11.98 -0.75
N GLU A 73 -3.86 -11.70 -0.32
CA GLU A 73 -4.73 -12.65 0.40
C GLU A 73 -4.98 -13.91 -0.44
N ASN A 74 -5.31 -13.75 -1.71
CA ASN A 74 -5.57 -14.86 -2.63
C ASN A 74 -4.32 -15.73 -2.84
N THR A 75 -3.16 -15.13 -3.04
CA THR A 75 -1.90 -15.87 -3.23
C THR A 75 -1.50 -16.64 -1.97
N ALA A 76 -1.58 -16.01 -0.80
CA ALA A 76 -1.26 -16.66 0.46
C ALA A 76 -2.27 -17.76 0.81
N THR A 77 -3.57 -17.53 0.54
CA THR A 77 -4.62 -18.54 0.70
C THR A 77 -4.37 -19.75 -0.21
N TYR A 78 -4.01 -19.51 -1.47
CA TYR A 78 -3.68 -20.57 -2.40
C TYR A 78 -2.53 -21.44 -1.89
N ALA A 79 -1.44 -20.83 -1.41
CA ALA A 79 -0.31 -21.54 -0.85
C ALA A 79 -0.72 -22.39 0.38
N LEU A 80 -1.54 -21.82 1.28
CA LEU A 80 -2.05 -22.55 2.43
C LEU A 80 -2.93 -23.74 2.04
N LYS A 81 -3.84 -23.57 1.12
CA LYS A 81 -4.72 -24.64 0.63
C LYS A 81 -3.92 -25.76 -0.03
N ALA A 82 -2.93 -25.41 -0.83
CA ALA A 82 -2.08 -26.38 -1.51
C ALA A 82 -1.30 -27.29 -0.54
N VAL A 83 -0.90 -26.78 0.63
CA VAL A 83 -0.08 -27.53 1.60
C VAL A 83 -0.90 -28.07 2.77
N CYS A 84 -1.82 -27.28 3.30
CA CYS A 84 -2.51 -27.58 4.55
C CYS A 84 -3.94 -28.09 4.37
N GLY A 85 -4.53 -27.93 3.19
CA GLY A 85 -5.91 -28.31 2.87
C GLY A 85 -6.85 -27.12 2.67
N ASP A 86 -8.05 -27.40 2.19
CA ASP A 86 -9.00 -26.39 1.69
C ASP A 86 -9.64 -25.52 2.78
N ASP A 87 -9.49 -25.88 4.04
CA ASP A 87 -10.15 -25.22 5.16
C ASP A 87 -9.53 -23.86 5.55
N TYR A 88 -8.45 -23.45 4.92
CA TYR A 88 -7.69 -22.27 5.30
C TYR A 88 -7.94 -21.08 4.36
N GLN A 89 -8.07 -19.89 4.96
CA GLN A 89 -8.14 -18.63 4.23
C GLN A 89 -7.34 -17.53 4.96
N VAL A 90 -6.58 -16.73 4.21
CA VAL A 90 -5.79 -15.62 4.76
C VAL A 90 -6.58 -14.32 4.59
N HIS A 91 -6.61 -13.52 5.64
CA HIS A 91 -7.24 -12.20 5.65
C HIS A 91 -6.34 -11.16 6.30
N PHE A 92 -6.36 -9.94 5.74
CA PHE A 92 -5.79 -8.78 6.42
C PHE A 92 -6.83 -8.11 7.30
N LEU A 93 -6.64 -8.21 8.61
CA LEU A 93 -7.48 -7.57 9.61
C LEU A 93 -7.06 -6.10 9.74
N ARG A 94 -8.01 -5.21 9.49
CA ARG A 94 -7.80 -3.76 9.61
C ARG A 94 -8.15 -3.33 11.04
N ASN A 95 -7.17 -2.91 11.81
CA ASN A 95 -7.43 -2.17 13.04
C ASN A 95 -7.62 -0.69 12.68
N GLU A 96 -8.85 -0.25 12.59
CA GLU A 96 -9.20 1.16 12.47
C GLU A 96 -8.94 1.87 13.82
N ASP A 97 -7.71 2.22 14.10
CA ASP A 97 -7.43 3.21 15.14
C ASP A 97 -7.93 4.58 14.66
N LYS A 98 -9.09 4.96 15.16
CA LYS A 98 -9.92 6.11 14.78
C LYS A 98 -9.25 7.49 14.87
N LYS A 99 -7.96 7.58 15.22
CA LYS A 99 -7.31 8.88 15.51
C LYS A 99 -6.18 9.30 14.57
N ASN A 100 -5.65 8.41 13.72
CA ASN A 100 -4.60 8.80 12.77
C ASN A 100 -4.74 8.02 11.46
N SER A 101 -5.32 8.64 10.47
CA SER A 101 -5.49 8.10 9.12
C SER A 101 -4.18 7.80 8.36
N ALA A 102 -3.02 8.06 8.95
CA ALA A 102 -1.70 7.82 8.37
C ALA A 102 -1.01 6.54 8.90
N ALA A 103 -1.39 6.00 10.05
CA ALA A 103 -0.79 4.80 10.62
C ALA A 103 -1.76 3.62 10.49
N PHE A 104 -1.64 2.90 9.38
CA PHE A 104 -2.44 1.71 9.11
C PHE A 104 -1.75 0.50 9.73
N LYS A 105 -2.29 -0.03 10.84
CA LYS A 105 -1.84 -1.30 11.38
C LYS A 105 -2.67 -2.41 10.76
N MET A 106 -2.02 -3.23 9.92
CA MET A 106 -2.61 -4.45 9.37
C MET A 106 -2.10 -5.64 10.16
N GLU A 107 -3.01 -6.51 10.55
CA GLU A 107 -2.70 -7.80 11.15
C GLU A 107 -3.12 -8.91 10.19
N ILE A 108 -2.36 -9.99 10.13
CA ILE A 108 -2.68 -11.14 9.30
C ILE A 108 -3.46 -12.12 10.16
N GLY A 109 -4.69 -12.39 9.74
CA GLY A 109 -5.53 -13.43 10.28
C GLY A 109 -5.61 -14.65 9.37
N ILE A 110 -5.68 -15.83 9.96
CA ILE A 110 -5.97 -17.07 9.25
C ILE A 110 -7.33 -17.55 9.72
N GLU A 111 -8.29 -17.59 8.79
CA GLU A 111 -9.56 -18.25 8.99
C GLU A 111 -9.42 -19.74 8.71
N SER A 112 -10.00 -20.58 9.54
CA SER A 112 -10.15 -22.02 9.30
C SER A 112 -11.50 -22.51 9.77
N ASN A 113 -12.01 -23.56 9.14
CA ASN A 113 -13.20 -24.26 9.61
C ASN A 113 -12.82 -25.24 10.73
N PHE A 114 -13.45 -25.09 11.87
CA PHE A 114 -13.31 -26.01 13.00
C PHE A 114 -14.72 -26.33 13.54
N ASP A 115 -15.09 -27.61 13.53
CA ASP A 115 -16.40 -28.09 13.99
C ASP A 115 -17.60 -27.26 13.47
N ASP A 116 -17.70 -27.08 12.15
CA ASP A 116 -18.72 -26.26 11.45
C ASP A 116 -18.72 -24.76 11.82
N SER A 117 -17.72 -24.29 12.54
CA SER A 117 -17.53 -22.87 12.86
C SER A 117 -16.30 -22.30 12.18
N LYS A 118 -16.43 -21.08 11.66
CA LYS A 118 -15.28 -20.31 11.15
C LYS A 118 -14.57 -19.63 12.31
N VAL A 119 -13.30 -19.96 12.48
CA VAL A 119 -12.47 -19.36 13.51
C VAL A 119 -11.32 -18.59 12.84
N THR A 120 -11.24 -17.28 13.10
CA THR A 120 -10.13 -16.45 12.64
C THR A 120 -9.16 -16.22 13.79
N THR A 121 -7.90 -16.60 13.59
CA THR A 121 -6.83 -16.44 14.58
C THR A 121 -5.68 -15.63 14.00
N GLY A 122 -4.92 -14.95 14.88
CA GLY A 122 -3.69 -14.28 14.48
C GLY A 122 -2.63 -15.28 14.01
N LEU A 123 -1.77 -14.86 13.08
CA LEU A 123 -0.72 -15.72 12.52
C LEU A 123 0.26 -16.24 13.58
N LYS A 124 0.50 -15.49 14.66
CA LYS A 124 1.57 -15.78 15.64
C LYS A 124 1.13 -16.64 16.80
N ASP A 125 -0.13 -16.62 17.18
CA ASP A 125 -0.50 -17.00 18.54
C ASP A 125 -1.18 -18.37 18.67
N GLU A 126 -1.68 -18.96 17.57
CA GLU A 126 -2.56 -20.13 17.67
C GLU A 126 -2.38 -21.18 16.56
N ARG A 127 -1.35 -21.07 15.72
CA ARG A 127 -1.17 -21.99 14.57
C ARG A 127 0.15 -22.76 14.65
N GLY A 128 0.11 -24.00 14.21
CA GLY A 128 1.33 -24.81 14.09
C GLY A 128 2.34 -24.21 13.11
N GLY A 129 3.64 -24.41 13.37
CA GLY A 129 4.74 -23.83 12.59
C GLY A 129 4.61 -24.01 11.07
N GLY A 130 4.12 -25.17 10.62
CA GLY A 130 3.94 -25.45 9.19
C GLY A 130 2.92 -24.53 8.50
N VAL A 131 1.84 -24.16 9.19
CA VAL A 131 0.84 -23.20 8.68
C VAL A 131 1.46 -21.81 8.57
N VAL A 132 2.21 -21.40 9.59
CA VAL A 132 2.90 -20.09 9.63
C VAL A 132 3.94 -19.99 8.51
N GLU A 133 4.76 -21.03 8.33
CA GLU A 133 5.79 -21.07 7.27
C GLU A 133 5.17 -21.02 5.87
N THR A 134 4.09 -21.79 5.65
CA THR A 134 3.38 -21.81 4.35
C THR A 134 2.72 -20.48 4.05
N CYS A 135 2.06 -19.87 5.04
CA CYS A 135 1.49 -18.53 4.89
C CYS A 135 2.57 -17.49 4.58
N SER A 136 3.68 -17.52 5.32
CA SER A 136 4.82 -16.62 5.10
C SER A 136 5.41 -16.75 3.70
N PHE A 137 5.49 -17.97 3.17
CA PHE A 137 5.92 -18.21 1.81
C PHE A 137 4.95 -17.61 0.79
N GLY A 138 3.66 -17.86 0.92
CA GLY A 138 2.65 -17.27 0.05
C GLY A 138 2.67 -15.74 0.05
N LEU A 139 2.83 -15.13 1.22
CA LEU A 139 2.96 -13.68 1.36
C LEU A 139 4.23 -13.14 0.70
N ARG A 140 5.37 -13.85 0.79
CA ARG A 140 6.62 -13.46 0.11
C ARG A 140 6.45 -13.50 -1.41
N ILE A 141 5.87 -14.57 -1.94
CA ILE A 141 5.57 -14.69 -3.37
C ILE A 141 4.69 -13.52 -3.81
N ALA A 142 3.57 -13.29 -3.13
CA ALA A 142 2.66 -12.21 -3.46
C ALA A 142 3.35 -10.84 -3.46
N ALA A 143 4.22 -10.58 -2.49
CA ALA A 143 4.98 -9.33 -2.42
C ALA A 143 5.99 -9.21 -3.58
N LEU A 144 6.68 -10.29 -3.94
CA LEU A 144 7.64 -10.29 -5.06
C LEU A 144 6.94 -10.03 -6.40
N GLU A 145 5.79 -10.68 -6.62
CA GLU A 145 4.97 -10.46 -7.83
C GLU A 145 4.43 -9.04 -7.89
N TRP A 146 3.91 -8.53 -6.77
CA TRP A 146 3.41 -7.16 -6.69
C TRP A 146 4.48 -6.11 -6.96
N LEU A 147 5.71 -6.34 -6.47
CA LEU A 147 6.85 -5.44 -6.68
C LEU A 147 7.49 -5.58 -8.06
N GLY A 148 7.09 -6.59 -8.86
CA GLY A 148 7.71 -6.88 -10.15
C GLY A 148 9.18 -7.29 -10.02
N TYR A 149 9.54 -7.97 -8.93
CA TYR A 149 10.93 -8.42 -8.71
C TYR A 149 11.18 -9.73 -9.44
N ASP A 150 12.16 -9.77 -10.33
CA ASP A 150 12.47 -10.94 -11.20
C ASP A 150 13.65 -11.79 -10.73
N GLY A 151 14.26 -11.49 -9.59
CA GLY A 151 15.40 -12.23 -9.06
C GLY A 151 15.04 -13.63 -8.54
N PRO A 152 16.06 -14.47 -8.25
CA PRO A 152 15.85 -15.79 -7.68
C PRO A 152 15.30 -15.70 -6.25
N LEU A 153 14.49 -16.69 -5.86
CA LEU A 153 14.02 -16.86 -4.50
C LEU A 153 14.96 -17.82 -3.77
N ILE A 154 15.58 -17.34 -2.69
CA ILE A 154 16.47 -18.16 -1.86
C ILE A 154 15.75 -18.52 -0.58
N LEU A 155 15.64 -19.82 -0.30
CA LEU A 155 15.00 -20.40 0.86
C LEU A 155 16.03 -21.23 1.64
N ASP A 156 16.28 -20.84 2.88
CA ASP A 156 17.18 -21.54 3.78
C ASP A 156 16.38 -22.21 4.89
N GLU A 157 16.44 -23.54 4.94
CA GLU A 157 15.68 -24.39 5.86
C GLU A 157 14.20 -24.02 6.02
N ALA A 158 13.59 -23.45 4.98
CA ALA A 158 12.16 -23.20 4.98
C ALA A 158 11.40 -24.53 5.12
N TYR A 159 10.25 -24.47 5.79
CA TYR A 159 9.40 -25.64 6.06
C TYR A 159 9.98 -26.71 7.01
N LYS A 160 10.98 -26.36 7.80
CA LYS A 160 11.51 -27.28 8.83
C LYS A 160 10.48 -27.67 9.89
N SER A 161 9.50 -26.79 10.15
CA SER A 161 8.42 -27.03 11.11
C SER A 161 7.28 -27.88 10.53
N VAL A 162 7.32 -28.21 9.26
CA VAL A 162 6.36 -29.12 8.64
C VAL A 162 6.81 -30.56 8.94
N SER A 163 6.06 -31.24 9.80
CA SER A 163 6.41 -32.58 10.29
C SER A 163 5.73 -33.73 9.53
N SER A 164 4.64 -33.47 8.83
CA SER A 164 3.92 -34.49 8.06
C SER A 164 4.53 -34.68 6.69
N ASP A 165 4.86 -35.91 6.33
CA ASP A 165 5.45 -36.27 5.05
C ASP A 165 4.56 -35.85 3.87
N ASP A 166 3.24 -36.06 3.97
CA ASP A 166 2.28 -35.63 2.95
C ASP A 166 2.33 -34.12 2.71
N LYS A 167 2.44 -33.32 3.79
CA LYS A 167 2.53 -31.87 3.69
C LYS A 167 3.85 -31.42 3.07
N ILE A 168 4.96 -32.13 3.35
CA ILE A 168 6.26 -31.82 2.74
C ILE A 168 6.22 -32.10 1.23
N VAL A 169 5.60 -33.20 0.81
CA VAL A 169 5.37 -33.51 -0.60
C VAL A 169 4.52 -32.41 -1.26
N ASN A 170 3.49 -31.92 -0.57
CA ASN A 170 2.66 -30.82 -1.09
C ASN A 170 3.46 -29.51 -1.19
N VAL A 171 4.39 -29.24 -0.26
CA VAL A 171 5.33 -28.11 -0.37
C VAL A 171 6.19 -28.25 -1.62
N ALA A 172 6.79 -29.43 -1.86
CA ALA A 172 7.63 -29.65 -3.03
C ALA A 172 6.84 -29.42 -4.34
N LYS A 173 5.61 -29.92 -4.42
CA LYS A 173 4.69 -29.68 -5.53
C LYS A 173 4.37 -28.20 -5.71
N LEU A 174 4.10 -27.47 -4.62
CA LEU A 174 3.83 -26.04 -4.66
C LEU A 174 5.02 -25.26 -5.20
N LEU A 175 6.24 -25.57 -4.73
CA LEU A 175 7.48 -24.92 -5.21
C LEU A 175 7.68 -25.19 -6.71
N LYS A 176 7.54 -26.46 -7.15
CA LYS A 176 7.68 -26.83 -8.57
C LYS A 176 6.69 -26.09 -9.44
N MET A 177 5.42 -26.07 -9.06
CA MET A 177 4.37 -25.37 -9.78
C MET A 177 4.64 -23.86 -9.88
N TYR A 178 5.13 -23.25 -8.81
CA TYR A 178 5.49 -21.84 -8.81
C TYR A 178 6.64 -21.55 -9.77
N VAL A 179 7.71 -22.38 -9.78
CA VAL A 179 8.81 -22.28 -10.74
C VAL A 179 8.31 -22.39 -12.19
N GLU A 180 7.46 -23.36 -12.47
CA GLU A 180 6.91 -23.60 -13.80
C GLU A 180 6.04 -22.43 -14.29
N SER A 181 5.24 -21.86 -13.41
CA SER A 181 4.32 -20.76 -13.78
C SER A 181 5.02 -19.40 -13.86
N SER A 182 5.90 -19.08 -12.92
CA SER A 182 6.58 -17.78 -12.85
C SER A 182 7.87 -17.71 -13.67
N LYS A 183 8.43 -18.88 -14.06
CA LYS A 183 9.77 -19.02 -14.65
C LYS A 183 10.90 -18.51 -13.75
N ARG A 184 10.62 -18.33 -12.47
CA ARG A 184 11.57 -17.85 -11.47
C ARG A 184 12.40 -19.00 -10.92
N GLN A 185 13.68 -18.78 -10.74
CA GLN A 185 14.56 -19.75 -10.07
C GLN A 185 14.29 -19.76 -8.56
N ILE A 186 14.22 -20.94 -7.97
CA ILE A 186 14.26 -21.16 -6.52
C ILE A 186 15.55 -21.88 -6.16
N ILE A 187 16.29 -21.37 -5.18
CA ILE A 187 17.43 -22.04 -4.54
C ILE A 187 16.97 -22.40 -3.14
N PHE A 188 16.89 -23.69 -2.86
CA PHE A 188 16.34 -24.20 -1.61
C PHE A 188 17.38 -25.07 -0.87
N ALA A 189 17.85 -24.60 0.29
CA ALA A 189 18.70 -25.37 1.18
C ALA A 189 17.81 -26.11 2.21
N THR A 190 17.96 -27.42 2.33
CA THR A 190 17.15 -28.27 3.22
C THR A 190 17.90 -29.51 3.66
N HIS A 191 17.56 -30.04 4.85
CA HIS A 191 18.00 -31.35 5.32
C HIS A 191 17.08 -32.50 4.91
N LYS A 192 15.95 -32.21 4.20
CA LYS A 192 14.97 -33.20 3.74
C LYS A 192 15.14 -33.45 2.23
N ALA A 193 16.38 -33.70 1.82
CA ALA A 193 16.73 -33.81 0.40
C ALA A 193 15.93 -34.93 -0.30
N ASP A 194 15.70 -36.05 0.39
CA ASP A 194 14.98 -37.23 -0.10
C ASP A 194 13.59 -36.91 -0.70
N VAL A 195 12.87 -35.97 -0.15
CA VAL A 195 11.55 -35.58 -0.68
C VAL A 195 11.69 -34.57 -1.82
N PHE A 196 12.62 -33.63 -1.71
CA PHE A 196 12.72 -32.52 -2.69
C PHE A 196 13.47 -32.90 -3.96
N GLU A 197 14.35 -33.93 -3.93
CA GLU A 197 15.08 -34.40 -5.11
C GLU A 197 14.19 -34.76 -6.29
N GLU A 198 13.05 -35.39 -6.04
CA GLU A 198 12.10 -35.78 -7.10
C GLU A 198 11.52 -34.56 -7.85
N TYR A 199 11.48 -33.39 -7.19
CA TYR A 199 10.89 -32.16 -7.74
C TYR A 199 11.92 -31.15 -8.21
N ALA A 200 13.20 -31.32 -7.86
CA ALA A 200 14.29 -30.43 -8.22
C ALA A 200 14.79 -30.67 -9.65
N ASP A 201 15.13 -29.61 -10.36
CA ASP A 201 15.78 -29.72 -11.67
C ASP A 201 17.29 -30.03 -11.50
N HIS A 202 17.90 -29.55 -10.40
CA HIS A 202 19.30 -29.77 -10.03
C HIS A 202 19.43 -29.92 -8.52
N VAL A 203 20.28 -30.86 -8.10
CA VAL A 203 20.59 -31.11 -6.67
C VAL A 203 22.08 -30.92 -6.45
N ILE A 204 22.44 -30.19 -5.39
CA ILE A 204 23.81 -29.98 -4.97
C ILE A 204 23.97 -30.53 -3.55
N TYR A 205 24.80 -31.54 -3.38
CA TYR A 205 25.10 -32.07 -2.06
C TYR A 205 26.29 -31.36 -1.43
N VAL A 206 26.13 -30.92 -0.19
CA VAL A 206 27.20 -30.34 0.61
C VAL A 206 27.45 -31.26 1.81
N THR A 207 28.60 -31.95 1.81
CA THR A 207 28.99 -32.83 2.88
C THR A 207 30.18 -32.28 3.64
N LYS A 208 30.32 -32.62 4.90
CA LYS A 208 31.49 -32.25 5.73
C LYS A 208 32.36 -33.42 5.99
N GLU A 209 33.61 -33.42 5.47
CA GLU A 209 34.63 -34.45 5.71
C GLU A 209 35.87 -33.81 6.32
N ASN A 210 36.32 -34.35 7.47
CA ASN A 210 37.53 -33.88 8.16
C ASN A 210 37.57 -32.36 8.41
N GLY A 211 36.42 -31.76 8.69
CA GLY A 211 36.33 -30.32 8.95
C GLY A 211 36.17 -29.44 7.70
N ASN A 212 36.33 -29.99 6.49
CA ASN A 212 36.18 -29.28 5.21
C ASN A 212 34.83 -29.61 4.56
N SER A 213 34.20 -28.61 3.92
CA SER A 213 33.00 -28.83 3.12
C SER A 213 33.38 -29.30 1.73
N LYS A 214 32.73 -30.41 1.27
CA LYS A 214 32.80 -30.88 -0.11
C LYS A 214 31.45 -30.66 -0.79
N VAL A 215 31.51 -30.32 -2.04
CA VAL A 215 30.34 -30.12 -2.92
C VAL A 215 30.38 -31.15 -4.03
N SER A 216 29.28 -31.85 -4.24
CA SER A 216 29.13 -32.86 -5.29
C SER A 216 27.79 -32.68 -6.00
#